data_d8844d9b7524947f8bdf57bc5ed02d2e
#
_entry.id   d8844d9b7524947f8bdf57bc5ed02d2e
#
_cell.length_a   1.000
_cell.length_b   1.000
_cell.length_c   1.000
_cell.angle_alpha   90.00
_cell.angle_beta   90.00
_cell.angle_gamma   90.00
#
_symmetry.space_group_name_H-M   'P 1'
#
loop_
_entity.id
_entity.type
_entity.pdbx_description
1 polymer ?
#
loop_
_entity_poly.entity_id
_entity_poly.type
_entity_poly.pdbx_seq_one_letter_code
_entity_poly.pdbx_strand_id
1 'polypeptide(L)'
;MSRLFKITCISVICFIMLSGCSAKKVELIETNQLEQSKTDDKTEEKVSESNEEETLDLSGNFNGITGCAVLYSPSENKYSLYNKDMAEQEVSPYSTFKIISTLIGLHNDIIKDEISTMNYDGTQYPNPEWNENLTLQKAFQTSCIWYFYQIINNVGEQEVKKELSELEYGNCDVSAWEGSNINPYKELNGFWLGSSLKISPYE
;
A
#
# COMPACT_ATOMS: atom_id res chain seq x y z
N MET A 1 -32.92 -10.58 49.21
CA MET A 1 -32.10 -9.57 49.92
C MET A 1 -31.33 -8.74 48.89
N SER A 2 -31.79 -7.53 48.75
CA SER A 2 -31.30 -6.51 47.82
C SER A 2 -30.00 -5.91 48.31
N ARG A 3 -29.01 -5.70 47.42
CA ARG A 3 -27.98 -4.66 47.62
C ARG A 3 -27.75 -3.93 46.31
N LEU A 4 -28.36 -2.76 46.25
CA LEU A 4 -28.03 -1.69 45.32
C LEU A 4 -26.58 -1.21 45.54
N PHE A 5 -25.79 -1.15 44.49
CA PHE A 5 -24.52 -0.39 44.49
C PHE A 5 -24.76 0.92 43.75
N LYS A 6 -24.71 2.02 44.46
CA LYS A 6 -24.75 3.39 43.93
C LYS A 6 -23.37 3.74 43.36
N ILE A 7 -23.32 4.10 42.09
CA ILE A 7 -22.16 4.68 41.46
C ILE A 7 -22.30 6.21 41.58
N THR A 8 -21.35 6.82 42.30
CA THR A 8 -21.26 8.25 42.51
C THR A 8 -20.35 8.82 41.39
N CYS A 9 -20.91 9.65 40.51
CA CYS A 9 -20.16 10.47 39.56
C CYS A 9 -19.43 11.58 40.32
N ILE A 10 -18.11 11.62 40.22
CA ILE A 10 -17.30 12.78 40.65
C ILE A 10 -16.89 13.54 39.39
N SER A 11 -17.51 14.70 39.25
CA SER A 11 -17.20 15.70 38.21
C SER A 11 -16.04 16.56 38.73
N VAL A 12 -14.89 16.47 38.06
CA VAL A 12 -13.75 17.39 38.35
C VAL A 12 -13.75 18.48 37.27
N ILE A 13 -14.19 19.63 37.66
CA ILE A 13 -14.09 20.87 36.88
C ILE A 13 -12.70 21.46 37.14
N CYS A 14 -11.86 21.49 36.11
CA CYS A 14 -10.58 22.21 36.18
C CYS A 14 -10.76 23.60 35.55
N PHE A 15 -10.74 24.61 36.44
CA PHE A 15 -10.72 26.04 36.09
C PHE A 15 -9.26 26.43 35.77
N ILE A 16 -8.99 26.82 34.54
CA ILE A 16 -7.70 27.45 34.22
C ILE A 16 -7.96 28.93 33.93
N MET A 17 -7.35 29.74 34.79
CA MET A 17 -7.32 31.21 34.79
C MET A 17 -6.58 31.76 33.56
N LEU A 18 -7.23 32.69 32.90
CA LEU A 18 -6.65 33.61 31.94
C LEU A 18 -5.73 34.61 32.64
N SER A 19 -4.51 34.72 32.18
CA SER A 19 -3.67 35.89 32.40
C SER A 19 -3.33 36.49 31.03
N GLY A 20 -3.80 37.72 30.86
CA GLY A 20 -3.61 38.49 29.66
C GLY A 20 -2.26 39.17 29.56
N CYS A 21 -1.88 39.52 28.36
CA CYS A 21 -1.12 40.76 28.12
C CYS A 21 -1.27 41.24 26.67
N SER A 22 -1.85 42.40 26.58
CA SER A 22 -1.46 43.60 25.85
C SER A 22 -1.61 43.62 24.32
N ALA A 23 -2.65 44.33 23.96
CA ALA A 23 -2.89 44.86 22.60
C ALA A 23 -1.83 45.93 22.25
N LYS A 24 -1.28 45.87 21.05
CA LYS A 24 -0.78 47.04 20.32
C LYS A 24 -1.61 47.30 19.10
N LYS A 25 -2.31 48.44 19.18
CA LYS A 25 -3.08 49.12 18.14
C LYS A 25 -2.07 49.69 17.14
N VAL A 26 -2.22 49.39 15.86
CA VAL A 26 -1.59 50.15 14.78
C VAL A 26 -2.70 50.62 13.85
N GLU A 27 -2.68 51.92 13.64
CA GLU A 27 -3.63 52.76 12.89
C GLU A 27 -3.63 52.46 11.39
N LEU A 28 -4.82 52.60 10.80
CA LEU A 28 -5.03 52.69 9.36
C LEU A 28 -4.46 54.02 8.85
N ILE A 29 -3.72 53.93 7.74
CA ILE A 29 -3.52 55.04 6.83
C ILE A 29 -3.92 54.56 5.43
N GLU A 30 -5.04 55.10 4.95
CA GLU A 30 -5.42 55.09 3.55
C GLU A 30 -4.51 56.05 2.77
N THR A 31 -3.93 55.57 1.68
CA THR A 31 -3.64 56.43 0.50
C THR A 31 -3.71 55.60 -0.76
N ASN A 32 -4.71 55.96 -1.57
CA ASN A 32 -4.79 55.60 -2.99
C ASN A 32 -3.58 56.12 -3.75
N GLN A 33 -2.99 55.27 -4.60
CA GLN A 33 -2.73 55.67 -6.01
C GLN A 33 -2.40 54.42 -6.85
N LEU A 34 -3.03 54.41 -8.02
CA LEU A 34 -2.79 53.51 -9.15
C LEU A 34 -1.34 53.59 -9.62
N GLU A 35 -0.73 52.43 -9.91
CA GLU A 35 0.01 52.28 -11.15
C GLU A 35 0.27 50.79 -11.48
N GLN A 36 0.14 50.52 -12.74
CA GLN A 36 0.20 49.35 -13.55
C GLN A 36 1.44 48.46 -13.36
N SER A 37 1.19 47.16 -13.67
CA SER A 37 2.10 46.25 -14.39
C SER A 37 3.26 45.62 -13.61
N LYS A 38 3.07 44.33 -13.27
CA LYS A 38 3.82 43.22 -13.84
C LYS A 38 3.34 41.92 -13.22
N THR A 39 2.72 41.11 -14.02
CA THR A 39 2.53 39.67 -13.80
C THR A 39 3.92 39.03 -13.73
N ASP A 40 4.37 38.72 -12.52
CA ASP A 40 5.37 37.69 -12.31
C ASP A 40 4.62 36.38 -12.06
N ASP A 41 4.45 35.65 -13.15
CA ASP A 41 4.11 34.26 -13.19
C ASP A 41 5.25 33.48 -12.52
N LYS A 42 5.14 33.27 -11.20
CA LYS A 42 5.93 32.26 -10.51
C LYS A 42 5.29 30.91 -10.82
N THR A 43 5.63 30.38 -11.97
CA THR A 43 5.60 28.96 -12.20
C THR A 43 6.48 28.32 -11.11
N GLU A 44 5.84 27.72 -10.11
CA GLU A 44 6.53 26.76 -9.24
C GLU A 44 6.97 25.62 -10.15
N GLU A 45 8.19 25.68 -10.61
CA GLU A 45 8.90 24.55 -11.20
C GLU A 45 8.92 23.46 -10.11
N LYS A 46 8.04 22.48 -10.25
CA LYS A 46 8.14 21.21 -9.54
C LYS A 46 9.45 20.60 -10.02
N VAL A 47 10.51 20.81 -9.25
CA VAL A 47 11.80 20.14 -9.46
C VAL A 47 11.48 18.65 -9.32
N SER A 48 11.31 17.96 -10.44
CA SER A 48 11.35 16.52 -10.46
C SER A 48 12.80 16.17 -10.12
N GLU A 49 13.04 15.75 -8.87
CA GLU A 49 14.29 15.06 -8.55
C GLU A 49 14.34 13.83 -9.45
N SER A 50 15.08 13.93 -10.54
CA SER A 50 15.35 12.77 -11.39
C SER A 50 16.22 11.83 -10.58
N ASN A 51 15.69 10.64 -10.28
CA ASN A 51 16.48 9.58 -9.69
C ASN A 51 17.70 9.32 -10.58
N GLU A 52 18.88 9.22 -9.97
CA GLU A 52 20.06 8.78 -10.71
C GLU A 52 19.92 7.31 -11.08
N GLU A 53 20.18 6.99 -12.35
CA GLU A 53 20.16 5.61 -12.83
C GLU A 53 21.56 5.16 -13.25
N GLU A 54 21.92 3.95 -12.87
CA GLU A 54 23.16 3.29 -13.25
C GLU A 54 22.87 1.94 -13.90
N THR A 55 23.56 1.65 -14.99
CA THR A 55 23.46 0.32 -15.63
C THR A 55 24.48 -0.63 -15.03
N LEU A 56 24.01 -1.81 -14.60
CA LEU A 56 24.84 -2.91 -14.11
C LEU A 56 25.08 -3.95 -15.21
N ASP A 57 26.26 -4.56 -15.20
CA ASP A 57 26.50 -5.81 -15.94
C ASP A 57 26.44 -7.01 -14.98
N LEU A 58 25.32 -7.70 -14.98
CA LEU A 58 25.11 -8.94 -14.22
C LEU A 58 24.98 -10.17 -15.11
N SER A 59 25.39 -10.06 -16.41
CA SER A 59 25.29 -11.16 -17.38
C SER A 59 25.93 -12.45 -16.91
N GLY A 60 27.10 -12.35 -16.25
CA GLY A 60 27.79 -13.49 -15.66
C GLY A 60 27.04 -14.17 -14.51
N ASN A 61 26.25 -13.39 -13.74
CA ASN A 61 25.43 -13.90 -12.63
C ASN A 61 24.17 -14.60 -13.14
N PHE A 62 23.55 -14.10 -14.21
CA PHE A 62 22.39 -14.72 -14.84
C PHE A 62 22.72 -15.98 -15.65
N ASN A 63 23.98 -16.18 -16.03
CA ASN A 63 24.47 -17.40 -16.67
C ASN A 63 23.59 -17.90 -17.84
N GLY A 64 23.19 -16.99 -18.73
CA GLY A 64 22.33 -17.27 -19.89
C GLY A 64 20.84 -17.35 -19.58
N ILE A 65 20.41 -17.17 -18.35
CA ILE A 65 18.99 -17.06 -18.00
C ILE A 65 18.53 -15.62 -18.31
N THR A 66 17.42 -15.50 -19.02
CA THR A 66 16.80 -14.18 -19.28
C THR A 66 16.18 -13.66 -17.99
N GLY A 67 16.55 -12.44 -17.59
CA GLY A 67 16.05 -11.81 -16.37
C GLY A 67 16.50 -10.36 -16.28
N CYS A 68 16.04 -9.67 -15.25
CA CYS A 68 16.44 -8.32 -14.89
C CYS A 68 16.73 -8.23 -13.37
N ALA A 69 17.39 -7.15 -12.98
CA ALA A 69 17.55 -6.80 -11.56
C ALA A 69 17.39 -5.29 -11.40
N VAL A 70 16.72 -4.90 -10.31
CA VAL A 70 16.54 -3.53 -9.86
C VAL A 70 17.03 -3.44 -8.42
N LEU A 71 17.98 -2.53 -8.19
CA LEU A 71 18.45 -2.19 -6.84
C LEU A 71 18.21 -0.70 -6.62
N TYR A 72 17.57 -0.37 -5.50
CA TYR A 72 17.35 1.01 -5.12
C TYR A 72 18.09 1.33 -3.81
N SER A 73 18.89 2.42 -3.85
CA SER A 73 19.55 2.99 -2.67
C SER A 73 18.78 4.22 -2.20
N PRO A 74 17.95 4.12 -1.12
CA PRO A 74 17.17 5.26 -0.63
C PRO A 74 18.06 6.42 -0.14
N SER A 75 19.25 6.11 0.39
CA SER A 75 20.17 7.14 0.91
C SER A 75 20.82 7.98 -0.19
N GLU A 76 20.93 7.44 -1.39
CA GLU A 76 21.55 8.09 -2.55
C GLU A 76 20.51 8.50 -3.59
N ASN A 77 19.25 8.13 -3.40
CA ASN A 77 18.16 8.28 -4.36
C ASN A 77 18.55 7.75 -5.75
N LYS A 78 19.17 6.55 -5.77
CA LYS A 78 19.80 5.97 -6.95
C LYS A 78 19.27 4.59 -7.26
N TYR A 79 18.95 4.36 -8.54
CA TYR A 79 18.64 3.03 -9.08
C TYR A 79 19.86 2.45 -9.80
N SER A 80 20.10 1.16 -9.61
CA SER A 80 21.08 0.39 -10.36
C SER A 80 20.36 -0.76 -11.08
N LEU A 81 20.41 -0.79 -12.40
CA LEU A 81 19.56 -1.62 -13.25
C LEU A 81 20.37 -2.57 -14.11
N TYR A 82 19.98 -3.84 -14.15
CA TYR A 82 20.39 -4.80 -15.15
C TYR A 82 19.20 -5.15 -16.03
N ASN A 83 19.37 -5.08 -17.37
CA ASN A 83 18.34 -5.32 -18.37
C ASN A 83 17.10 -4.42 -18.15
N LYS A 84 17.31 -3.12 -18.32
CA LYS A 84 16.32 -2.07 -18.05
C LYS A 84 15.01 -2.31 -18.80
N ASP A 85 15.06 -2.67 -20.08
CA ASP A 85 13.85 -2.91 -20.89
C ASP A 85 12.95 -3.97 -20.26
N MET A 86 13.54 -5.01 -19.66
CA MET A 86 12.79 -6.04 -18.96
C MET A 86 12.32 -5.59 -17.57
N ALA A 87 13.12 -4.76 -16.89
CA ALA A 87 12.78 -4.21 -15.61
C ALA A 87 11.56 -3.27 -15.67
N GLU A 88 11.37 -2.57 -16.78
CA GLU A 88 10.24 -1.67 -17.03
C GLU A 88 9.02 -2.38 -17.64
N GLN A 89 9.14 -3.66 -17.99
CA GLN A 89 8.02 -4.40 -18.56
C GLN A 89 6.99 -4.77 -17.50
N GLU A 90 5.76 -4.30 -17.67
CA GLU A 90 4.64 -4.66 -16.79
C GLU A 90 4.23 -6.14 -16.95
N VAL A 91 4.16 -6.85 -15.84
CA VAL A 91 3.75 -8.25 -15.73
C VAL A 91 2.78 -8.45 -14.57
N SER A 92 2.06 -9.57 -14.53
CA SER A 92 1.26 -9.90 -13.34
C SER A 92 2.18 -10.12 -12.14
N PRO A 93 1.84 -9.56 -10.96
CA PRO A 93 2.69 -9.67 -9.77
C PRO A 93 2.72 -11.08 -9.16
N TYR A 94 1.72 -11.91 -9.43
CA TYR A 94 1.61 -13.26 -8.86
C TYR A 94 1.79 -13.26 -7.33
N SER A 95 2.70 -14.10 -6.82
CA SER A 95 2.92 -14.26 -5.37
C SER A 95 3.59 -13.06 -4.70
N THR A 96 4.18 -12.12 -5.43
CA THR A 96 4.70 -10.88 -4.83
C THR A 96 3.57 -9.99 -4.30
N PHE A 97 2.39 -10.07 -4.89
CA PHE A 97 1.19 -9.36 -4.43
C PHE A 97 0.78 -9.71 -2.99
N LYS A 98 1.24 -10.84 -2.44
CA LYS A 98 0.98 -11.19 -1.03
C LYS A 98 1.51 -10.14 -0.04
N ILE A 99 2.58 -9.44 -0.38
CA ILE A 99 3.10 -8.32 0.42
C ILE A 99 2.07 -7.19 0.46
N ILE A 100 1.56 -6.79 -0.70
CA ILE A 100 0.58 -5.72 -0.83
C ILE A 100 -0.75 -6.11 -0.20
N SER A 101 -1.26 -7.33 -0.45
CA SER A 101 -2.48 -7.81 0.20
C SER A 101 -2.38 -7.85 1.72
N THR A 102 -1.18 -8.10 2.27
CA THR A 102 -0.93 -8.01 3.71
C THR A 102 -0.99 -6.58 4.21
N LEU A 103 -0.36 -5.62 3.52
CA LEU A 103 -0.42 -4.20 3.87
C LEU A 103 -1.87 -3.70 3.87
N ILE A 104 -2.62 -4.00 2.82
CA ILE A 104 -4.05 -3.68 2.71
C ILE A 104 -4.85 -4.33 3.85
N GLY A 105 -4.59 -5.60 4.16
CA GLY A 105 -5.26 -6.32 5.24
C GLY A 105 -4.97 -5.76 6.63
N LEU A 106 -3.75 -5.30 6.88
CA LEU A 106 -3.36 -4.61 8.12
C LEU A 106 -4.03 -3.24 8.23
N HIS A 107 -4.02 -2.45 7.16
CA HIS A 107 -4.63 -1.11 7.13
C HIS A 107 -6.15 -1.17 7.37
N ASN A 108 -6.81 -2.23 6.91
CA ASN A 108 -8.25 -2.41 7.05
C ASN A 108 -8.67 -3.31 8.24
N ASP A 109 -7.78 -3.55 9.20
CA ASP A 109 -8.04 -4.37 10.42
C ASP A 109 -8.52 -5.82 10.13
N ILE A 110 -8.31 -6.35 8.92
CA ILE A 110 -8.63 -7.76 8.57
C ILE A 110 -7.64 -8.72 9.25
N ILE A 111 -6.40 -8.31 9.35
CA ILE A 111 -5.32 -8.97 10.09
C ILE A 111 -4.61 -7.94 10.96
N LYS A 112 -3.90 -8.39 12.01
CA LYS A 112 -3.24 -7.50 12.98
C LYS A 112 -1.76 -7.80 13.17
N ASP A 113 -1.38 -9.05 12.98
CA ASP A 113 -0.05 -9.55 13.27
C ASP A 113 0.23 -10.87 12.53
N GLU A 114 1.40 -11.44 12.71
CA GLU A 114 1.85 -12.69 12.10
C GLU A 114 1.06 -13.93 12.55
N ILE A 115 0.37 -13.87 13.69
CA ILE A 115 -0.47 -14.96 14.20
C ILE A 115 -1.95 -14.82 13.82
N SER A 116 -2.32 -13.76 13.11
CA SER A 116 -3.68 -13.57 12.59
C SER A 116 -4.09 -14.75 11.72
N THR A 117 -5.20 -15.41 12.09
CA THR A 117 -5.60 -16.69 11.51
C THR A 117 -6.81 -16.52 10.60
N MET A 118 -6.76 -17.15 9.41
CA MET A 118 -7.92 -17.36 8.53
C MET A 118 -8.42 -18.79 8.64
N ASN A 119 -9.75 -18.93 8.59
CA ASN A 119 -10.39 -20.22 8.70
C ASN A 119 -10.36 -20.95 7.36
N TYR A 120 -9.93 -22.19 7.40
CA TYR A 120 -10.01 -23.14 6.29
C TYR A 120 -11.45 -23.60 6.08
N ASP A 121 -11.91 -23.65 4.85
CA ASP A 121 -13.31 -23.98 4.49
C ASP A 121 -13.56 -25.48 4.24
N GLY A 122 -12.50 -26.30 4.29
CA GLY A 122 -12.57 -27.74 4.02
C GLY A 122 -12.26 -28.13 2.58
N THR A 123 -11.99 -27.19 1.68
CA THR A 123 -11.61 -27.45 0.28
C THR A 123 -10.27 -28.20 0.23
N GLN A 124 -10.24 -29.38 -0.42
CA GLN A 124 -9.01 -30.17 -0.53
C GLN A 124 -8.10 -29.62 -1.63
N TYR A 125 -7.10 -28.85 -1.24
CA TYR A 125 -6.08 -28.32 -2.14
C TYR A 125 -4.97 -29.36 -2.39
N PRO A 126 -4.33 -29.32 -3.58
CA PRO A 126 -3.20 -30.21 -3.89
C PRO A 126 -2.00 -30.06 -2.96
N ASN A 127 -1.78 -28.85 -2.41
CA ASN A 127 -0.77 -28.64 -1.37
C ASN A 127 -1.37 -28.99 0.00
N PRO A 128 -0.91 -30.07 0.69
CA PRO A 128 -1.49 -30.48 1.96
C PRO A 128 -1.30 -29.45 3.09
N GLU A 129 -0.26 -28.60 3.01
CA GLU A 129 -0.04 -27.54 3.99
C GLU A 129 -1.07 -26.39 3.91
N TRP A 130 -1.96 -26.41 2.90
CA TRP A 130 -3.05 -25.45 2.75
C TRP A 130 -4.38 -25.96 3.31
N ASN A 131 -4.44 -27.22 3.76
CA ASN A 131 -5.66 -27.90 4.17
C ASN A 131 -5.90 -27.83 5.68
N GLU A 132 -5.63 -26.68 6.28
CA GLU A 132 -5.83 -26.38 7.69
C GLU A 132 -6.02 -24.86 7.90
N ASN A 133 -6.47 -24.45 9.10
CA ASN A 133 -6.45 -23.03 9.47
C ASN A 133 -5.01 -22.51 9.48
N LEU A 134 -4.78 -21.40 8.83
CA LEU A 134 -3.42 -20.85 8.69
C LEU A 134 -3.30 -19.50 9.40
N THR A 135 -2.15 -19.30 10.04
CA THR A 135 -1.70 -17.97 10.45
C THR A 135 -1.09 -17.24 9.25
N LEU A 136 -0.97 -15.90 9.33
CA LEU A 136 -0.30 -15.10 8.31
C LEU A 136 1.13 -15.61 8.06
N GLN A 137 1.89 -15.88 9.13
CA GLN A 137 3.25 -16.40 9.02
C GLN A 137 3.29 -17.72 8.22
N LYS A 138 2.42 -18.69 8.55
CA LYS A 138 2.39 -19.98 7.86
C LYS A 138 1.92 -19.83 6.42
N ALA A 139 0.94 -18.95 6.16
CA ALA A 139 0.46 -18.65 4.81
C ALA A 139 1.57 -18.07 3.90
N PHE A 140 2.44 -17.20 4.43
CA PHE A 140 3.63 -16.74 3.71
C PHE A 140 4.63 -17.86 3.44
N GLN A 141 4.97 -18.66 4.46
CA GLN A 141 5.92 -19.75 4.35
C GLN A 141 5.53 -20.79 3.30
N THR A 142 4.22 -21.08 3.20
CA THR A 142 3.68 -22.05 2.25
C THR A 142 3.19 -21.43 0.94
N SER A 143 3.31 -20.09 0.82
CA SER A 143 2.79 -19.31 -0.31
C SER A 143 1.30 -19.58 -0.58
N CYS A 144 0.49 -19.72 0.46
CA CYS A 144 -0.91 -20.10 0.39
C CYS A 144 -1.75 -19.02 -0.29
N ILE A 145 -2.36 -19.32 -1.42
CA ILE A 145 -3.11 -18.33 -2.20
C ILE A 145 -4.45 -18.03 -1.53
N TRP A 146 -5.20 -19.03 -1.04
CA TRP A 146 -6.53 -18.82 -0.48
C TRP A 146 -6.54 -17.93 0.76
N TYR A 147 -5.47 -17.92 1.56
CA TYR A 147 -5.36 -17.05 2.72
C TYR A 147 -5.38 -15.56 2.30
N PHE A 148 -4.57 -15.19 1.32
CA PHE A 148 -4.49 -13.82 0.81
C PHE A 148 -5.71 -13.46 -0.03
N TYR A 149 -6.32 -14.40 -0.72
CA TYR A 149 -7.63 -14.24 -1.36
C TYR A 149 -8.70 -13.84 -0.33
N GLN A 150 -8.75 -14.49 0.84
CA GLN A 150 -9.68 -14.12 1.91
C GLN A 150 -9.43 -12.71 2.44
N ILE A 151 -8.16 -12.29 2.63
CA ILE A 151 -7.85 -10.91 3.02
C ILE A 151 -8.49 -9.94 2.04
N ILE A 152 -8.17 -10.06 0.76
CA ILE A 152 -8.61 -9.14 -0.29
C ILE A 152 -10.14 -9.12 -0.41
N ASN A 153 -10.80 -10.26 -0.36
CA ASN A 153 -12.26 -10.32 -0.40
C ASN A 153 -12.94 -9.71 0.84
N ASN A 154 -12.34 -9.84 2.02
CA ASN A 154 -12.87 -9.22 3.23
C ASN A 154 -12.74 -7.68 3.21
N VAL A 155 -11.72 -7.16 2.56
CA VAL A 155 -11.56 -5.71 2.32
C VAL A 155 -12.56 -5.22 1.27
N GLY A 156 -12.71 -5.95 0.16
CA GLY A 156 -13.62 -5.66 -0.93
C GLY A 156 -13.01 -4.81 -2.04
N GLU A 157 -13.58 -4.95 -3.25
CA GLU A 157 -13.03 -4.43 -4.51
C GLU A 157 -12.79 -2.92 -4.50
N GLN A 158 -13.74 -2.14 -3.99
CA GLN A 158 -13.65 -0.68 -4.01
C GLN A 158 -12.50 -0.14 -3.14
N GLU A 159 -12.35 -0.68 -1.93
CA GLU A 159 -11.29 -0.27 -1.02
C GLU A 159 -9.92 -0.78 -1.51
N VAL A 160 -9.84 -2.01 -2.01
CA VAL A 160 -8.60 -2.53 -2.61
C VAL A 160 -8.14 -1.66 -3.78
N LYS A 161 -9.05 -1.25 -4.67
CA LYS A 161 -8.72 -0.34 -5.78
C LYS A 161 -8.19 1.01 -5.29
N LYS A 162 -8.81 1.57 -4.25
CA LYS A 162 -8.37 2.82 -3.64
C LYS A 162 -6.96 2.68 -3.05
N GLU A 163 -6.70 1.64 -2.27
CA GLU A 163 -5.40 1.34 -1.67
C GLU A 163 -4.30 1.18 -2.73
N LEU A 164 -4.58 0.45 -3.83
CA LEU A 164 -3.63 0.31 -4.94
C LEU A 164 -3.34 1.66 -5.61
N SER A 165 -4.34 2.53 -5.72
CA SER A 165 -4.17 3.87 -6.29
C SER A 165 -3.35 4.78 -5.37
N GLU A 166 -3.54 4.69 -4.05
CA GLU A 166 -2.78 5.44 -3.05
C GLU A 166 -1.31 4.98 -2.98
N LEU A 167 -1.07 3.69 -3.24
CA LEU A 167 0.26 3.10 -3.33
C LEU A 167 0.92 3.31 -4.71
N GLU A 168 0.20 3.86 -5.68
CA GLU A 168 0.64 3.94 -7.08
C GLU A 168 1.13 2.58 -7.63
N TYR A 169 0.42 1.49 -7.26
CA TYR A 169 0.86 0.12 -7.53
C TYR A 169 0.51 -0.32 -8.94
N GLY A 170 1.45 -0.19 -9.85
CA GLY A 170 1.33 -0.57 -11.25
C GLY A 170 0.12 0.07 -11.93
N ASN A 171 -0.61 -0.68 -12.76
CA ASN A 171 -1.80 -0.19 -13.46
C ASN A 171 -3.07 -0.07 -12.58
N CYS A 172 -3.02 -0.45 -11.30
CA CYS A 172 -4.15 -0.42 -10.34
C CYS A 172 -5.42 -1.12 -10.86
N ASP A 173 -5.32 -2.03 -11.83
CA ASP A 173 -6.47 -2.64 -12.50
C ASP A 173 -6.98 -3.88 -11.77
N VAL A 174 -8.11 -3.73 -11.08
CA VAL A 174 -8.85 -4.80 -10.38
C VAL A 174 -10.06 -5.30 -11.18
N SER A 175 -10.23 -4.89 -12.45
CA SER A 175 -11.44 -5.17 -13.25
C SER A 175 -11.74 -6.67 -13.41
N ALA A 176 -10.71 -7.50 -13.41
CA ALA A 176 -10.88 -8.95 -13.40
C ALA A 176 -10.83 -9.52 -11.98
N TRP A 177 -11.68 -9.01 -11.08
CA TRP A 177 -11.68 -9.33 -9.64
C TRP A 177 -11.59 -10.82 -9.33
N GLU A 178 -12.40 -11.64 -10.01
CA GLU A 178 -12.43 -13.10 -9.86
C GLU A 178 -11.25 -13.81 -10.58
N GLY A 179 -10.40 -13.06 -11.28
CA GLY A 179 -9.27 -13.57 -12.03
C GLY A 179 -9.65 -14.22 -13.37
N SER A 180 -8.71 -14.92 -13.98
CA SER A 180 -8.84 -15.51 -15.32
C SER A 180 -9.45 -16.92 -15.32
N ASN A 181 -9.91 -17.43 -14.17
CA ASN A 181 -10.47 -18.79 -14.01
C ASN A 181 -9.56 -19.91 -14.52
N ILE A 182 -8.24 -19.74 -14.42
CA ILE A 182 -7.24 -20.74 -14.84
C ILE A 182 -7.10 -21.87 -13.82
N ASN A 183 -7.50 -21.63 -12.56
CA ASN A 183 -7.54 -22.64 -11.51
C ASN A 183 -8.97 -23.15 -11.32
N PRO A 184 -9.15 -24.48 -11.06
CA PRO A 184 -10.47 -25.05 -10.76
C PRO A 184 -11.03 -24.59 -9.39
N TYR A 185 -10.18 -24.10 -8.51
CA TYR A 185 -10.58 -23.58 -7.21
C TYR A 185 -10.70 -22.06 -7.30
N LYS A 186 -11.86 -21.52 -6.91
CA LYS A 186 -12.15 -20.09 -6.99
C LYS A 186 -11.11 -19.27 -6.22
N GLU A 187 -10.76 -19.72 -5.01
CA GLU A 187 -9.86 -19.07 -4.07
C GLU A 187 -8.38 -19.08 -4.52
N LEU A 188 -8.09 -19.79 -5.62
CA LEU A 188 -6.77 -19.80 -6.25
C LEU A 188 -6.73 -18.95 -7.53
N ASN A 189 -7.73 -18.12 -7.77
CA ASN A 189 -7.76 -17.11 -8.82
C ASN A 189 -7.79 -15.71 -8.21
N GLY A 190 -7.61 -14.67 -9.03
CA GLY A 190 -7.67 -13.27 -8.60
C GLY A 190 -7.05 -12.36 -9.64
N PHE A 191 -7.38 -11.08 -9.58
CA PHE A 191 -6.92 -10.06 -10.54
C PHE A 191 -5.39 -9.94 -10.63
N TRP A 192 -4.65 -10.41 -9.61
CA TRP A 192 -3.16 -10.40 -9.52
C TRP A 192 -2.49 -11.68 -10.06
N LEU A 193 -3.27 -12.71 -10.46
CA LEU A 193 -2.77 -14.02 -10.88
C LEU A 193 -2.94 -14.21 -12.40
N GLY A 194 -2.00 -13.67 -13.18
CA GLY A 194 -2.06 -13.78 -14.64
C GLY A 194 -3.27 -13.09 -15.25
N SER A 195 -3.75 -12.00 -14.63
CA SER A 195 -5.00 -11.34 -14.98
C SER A 195 -4.81 -9.83 -15.17
N SER A 196 -5.75 -8.97 -14.74
CA SER A 196 -5.78 -7.54 -15.09
C SER A 196 -4.68 -6.72 -14.43
N LEU A 197 -4.32 -7.01 -13.18
CA LEU A 197 -3.28 -6.25 -12.46
C LEU A 197 -1.88 -6.52 -13.04
N LYS A 198 -1.18 -5.44 -13.35
CA LYS A 198 0.19 -5.43 -13.87
C LYS A 198 1.04 -4.44 -13.09
N ILE A 199 2.30 -4.77 -12.94
CA ILE A 199 3.34 -3.92 -12.37
C ILE A 199 4.69 -4.33 -12.96
N SER A 200 5.60 -3.38 -13.12
CA SER A 200 6.97 -3.68 -13.53
C SER A 200 7.86 -4.01 -12.32
N PRO A 201 8.96 -4.73 -12.51
CA PRO A 201 9.99 -4.88 -11.48
C PRO A 201 10.61 -3.56 -11.01
N TYR A 202 10.51 -2.50 -11.82
CA TYR A 202 11.04 -1.17 -11.52
C TYR A 202 10.16 -0.40 -10.53
N GLU A 203 8.84 -0.55 -10.60
CA GLU A 203 7.84 0.05 -9.70
C GLU A 203 7.81 -0.64 -8.34
#